data_92c64512bf29882dc93c64028578626b
#
_entry.id   92c64512bf29882dc93c64028578626b
#
_cell.length_a   1.000
_cell.length_b   1.000
_cell.length_c   1.000
_cell.angle_alpha   90.00
_cell.angle_beta   90.00
_cell.angle_gamma   90.00
#
_symmetry.space_group_name_H-M   'P 1'
#
loop_
_entity.id
_entity.type
_entity.pdbx_description
1 polymer ?
#
loop_
_entity_poly.entity_id
_entity_poly.type
_entity_poly.pdbx_seq_one_letter_code
_entity_poly.pdbx_strand_id
1 'polypeptide(L)'
;MSQLSLTPIFISLFTIFYLFLSIRIGYFRGSPVLKLVFKMEEQTSDIKLQRNVRAHGNFSEYVPLFSILLLVAELLGQTSFGYLALICIVFSYGRVAHAICFAFYDYNPFLRISGMICTYLPLAAISIDLLINVSVSFRA
;
A
#
# COMPACT_ATOMS: atom_id res chain seq x y z
N MET A 1 -18.11 -1.76 -22.12
CA MET A 1 -17.24 -0.81 -21.43
C MET A 1 -16.93 -1.41 -20.09
N SER A 2 -15.68 -1.78 -19.82
CA SER A 2 -15.23 -2.20 -18.50
C SER A 2 -15.43 -1.03 -17.52
N GLN A 3 -16.31 -1.19 -16.53
CA GLN A 3 -16.47 -0.17 -15.50
C GLN A 3 -15.34 -0.33 -14.51
N LEU A 4 -14.49 0.69 -14.39
CA LEU A 4 -13.51 0.77 -13.31
C LEU A 4 -14.28 0.84 -11.97
N SER A 5 -14.12 -0.15 -11.13
CA SER A 5 -14.83 -0.24 -9.84
C SER A 5 -13.88 -0.36 -8.65
N LEU A 6 -12.92 -1.26 -8.72
CA LEU A 6 -11.97 -1.50 -7.63
C LEU A 6 -10.85 -0.47 -7.60
N THR A 7 -10.28 -0.12 -8.74
CA THR A 7 -9.14 0.82 -8.82
C THR A 7 -9.45 2.18 -8.19
N PRO A 8 -10.57 2.87 -8.49
CA PRO A 8 -10.85 4.15 -7.87
C PRO A 8 -11.00 4.06 -6.34
N ILE A 9 -11.69 3.02 -5.85
CA ILE A 9 -11.86 2.81 -4.41
C ILE A 9 -10.51 2.56 -3.75
N PHE A 10 -9.71 1.65 -4.33
CA PHE A 10 -8.41 1.29 -3.82
C PHE A 10 -7.47 2.50 -3.75
N ILE A 11 -7.30 3.23 -4.86
CA ILE A 11 -6.42 4.41 -4.92
C ILE A 11 -6.87 5.49 -3.92
N SER A 12 -8.18 5.76 -3.82
CA SER A 12 -8.68 6.79 -2.91
C SER A 12 -8.39 6.46 -1.44
N LEU A 13 -8.69 5.23 -1.00
CA LEU A 13 -8.43 4.81 0.37
C LEU A 13 -6.95 4.81 0.71
N PHE A 14 -6.11 4.33 -0.21
CA PHE A 14 -4.67 4.27 0.00
C PHE A 14 -3.99 5.63 -0.09
N THR A 15 -4.54 6.58 -0.86
CA THR A 15 -4.08 7.97 -0.85
C THR A 15 -4.33 8.63 0.50
N ILE A 16 -5.51 8.42 1.10
CA ILE A 16 -5.82 8.93 2.45
C ILE A 16 -4.84 8.34 3.47
N PHE A 17 -4.59 7.04 3.41
CA PHE A 17 -3.65 6.38 4.32
C PHE A 17 -2.19 6.84 4.09
N TYR A 18 -1.80 7.06 2.84
CA TYR A 18 -0.49 7.64 2.49
C TYR A 18 -0.30 9.04 3.09
N LEU A 19 -1.32 9.90 2.99
CA LEU A 19 -1.28 11.24 3.60
C LEU A 19 -1.14 11.15 5.12
N PHE A 20 -1.83 10.22 5.77
CA PHE A 20 -1.66 9.96 7.19
C PHE A 20 -0.22 9.58 7.55
N LEU A 21 0.42 8.67 6.80
CA LEU A 21 1.82 8.30 7.02
C LEU A 21 2.77 9.48 6.76
N SER A 22 2.50 10.30 5.75
CA SER A 22 3.27 11.51 5.44
C SER A 22 3.21 12.53 6.58
N ILE A 23 2.01 12.80 7.11
CA ILE A 23 1.81 13.69 8.26
C ILE A 23 2.57 13.18 9.48
N ARG A 24 2.56 11.86 9.73
CA ARG A 24 3.34 11.26 10.84
C ARG A 24 4.84 11.52 10.70
N ILE A 25 5.42 11.45 9.51
CA ILE A 25 6.83 11.80 9.30
C ILE A 25 7.06 13.28 9.64
N GLY A 26 6.21 14.16 9.13
CA GLY A 26 6.27 15.60 9.47
C GLY A 26 6.20 15.84 10.97
N TYR A 27 5.33 15.10 11.67
CA TYR A 27 5.23 15.13 13.12
C TYR A 27 6.58 14.76 13.78
N PHE A 28 7.17 13.60 13.46
CA PHE A 28 8.43 13.16 14.03
C PHE A 28 9.67 13.95 13.57
N ARG A 29 9.60 14.67 12.45
CA ARG A 29 10.62 15.63 12.02
C ARG A 29 10.55 16.98 12.77
N GLY A 30 9.55 17.19 13.60
CA GLY A 30 9.37 18.43 14.33
C GLY A 30 8.93 19.60 13.46
N SER A 31 8.08 19.35 12.44
CA SER A 31 7.51 20.40 11.58
C SER A 31 6.90 21.52 12.44
N PRO A 32 7.28 22.81 12.21
CA PRO A 32 6.75 23.92 13.00
C PRO A 32 5.22 24.02 12.97
N VAL A 33 4.62 23.73 11.82
CA VAL A 33 3.15 23.74 11.66
C VAL A 33 2.50 22.65 12.51
N LEU A 34 3.06 21.43 12.49
CA LEU A 34 2.51 20.31 13.24
C LEU A 34 2.76 20.46 14.75
N LYS A 35 3.86 21.09 15.16
CA LYS A 35 4.11 21.45 16.56
C LYS A 35 3.03 22.40 17.10
N LEU A 36 2.63 23.38 16.28
CA LEU A 36 1.58 24.31 16.65
C LEU A 36 0.21 23.64 16.81
N VAL A 37 -0.13 22.72 15.88
CA VAL A 37 -1.44 22.03 15.85
C VAL A 37 -1.55 20.97 16.94
N PHE A 38 -0.49 20.19 17.17
CA PHE A 38 -0.54 19.00 18.04
C PHE A 38 0.12 19.19 19.42
N LYS A 39 0.57 20.39 19.79
CA LYS A 39 1.25 20.69 21.07
C LYS A 39 2.34 19.68 21.43
N MET A 40 3.25 19.44 20.49
CA MET A 40 4.27 18.39 20.60
C MET A 40 5.35 18.70 21.63
N GLU A 41 5.78 17.69 22.38
CA GLU A 41 6.98 17.74 23.22
C GLU A 41 8.26 17.84 22.37
N GLU A 42 9.29 18.52 22.91
CA GLU A 42 10.48 18.94 22.15
C GLU A 42 11.39 17.79 21.67
N GLN A 43 11.31 16.59 22.24
CA GLN A 43 12.22 15.47 21.91
C GLN A 43 11.51 14.33 21.22
N THR A 44 11.65 14.26 19.90
CA THR A 44 11.29 13.08 19.11
C THR A 44 12.51 12.16 18.97
N SER A 45 12.33 10.89 19.32
CA SER A 45 13.37 9.87 19.17
C SER A 45 13.69 9.63 17.68
N ASP A 46 14.97 9.70 17.30
CA ASP A 46 15.46 9.41 15.95
C ASP A 46 15.03 8.02 15.46
N ILE A 47 14.94 7.06 16.38
CA ILE A 47 14.47 5.70 16.07
C ILE A 47 13.02 5.72 15.60
N LYS A 48 12.15 6.47 16.27
CA LYS A 48 10.74 6.62 15.87
C LYS A 48 10.61 7.30 14.51
N LEU A 49 11.41 8.32 14.25
CA LEU A 49 11.45 8.98 12.94
C LEU A 49 11.86 7.99 11.85
N GLN A 50 12.98 7.28 12.01
CA GLN A 50 13.46 6.31 11.02
C GLN A 50 12.43 5.22 10.74
N ARG A 51 11.73 4.72 11.75
CA ARG A 51 10.68 3.71 11.60
C ARG A 51 9.49 4.26 10.79
N ASN A 52 9.04 5.47 11.06
CA ASN A 52 7.97 6.10 10.29
C ASN A 52 8.38 6.39 8.84
N VAL A 53 9.63 6.79 8.59
CA VAL A 53 10.18 6.93 7.24
C VAL A 53 10.15 5.58 6.51
N ARG A 54 10.51 4.47 7.18
CA ARG A 54 10.41 3.12 6.60
C ARG A 54 8.98 2.70 6.32
N ALA A 55 8.02 2.98 7.23
CA ALA A 55 6.62 2.69 7.02
C ALA A 55 6.08 3.38 5.75
N HIS A 56 6.35 4.67 5.63
CA HIS A 56 5.94 5.49 4.49
C HIS A 56 6.67 5.07 3.19
N GLY A 57 8.00 4.88 3.23
CA GLY A 57 8.80 4.48 2.07
C GLY A 57 8.31 3.16 1.47
N ASN A 58 8.19 2.12 2.29
CA ASN A 58 7.64 0.83 1.84
C ASN A 58 6.22 0.94 1.28
N PHE A 59 5.40 1.82 1.83
CA PHE A 59 4.04 2.05 1.33
C PHE A 59 4.07 2.71 -0.05
N SER A 60 4.88 3.75 -0.22
CA SER A 60 5.02 4.50 -1.47
C SER A 60 5.71 3.72 -2.60
N GLU A 61 6.45 2.66 -2.31
CA GLU A 61 7.06 1.79 -3.32
C GLU A 61 6.05 0.78 -3.90
N TYR A 62 5.28 0.10 -3.05
CA TYR A 62 4.45 -1.02 -3.49
C TYR A 62 3.04 -0.63 -3.93
N VAL A 63 2.44 0.38 -3.30
CA VAL A 63 1.05 0.78 -3.61
C VAL A 63 0.89 1.32 -5.02
N PRO A 64 1.75 2.23 -5.54
CA PRO A 64 1.63 2.70 -6.92
C PRO A 64 1.79 1.56 -7.94
N LEU A 65 2.74 0.65 -7.72
CA LEU A 65 2.95 -0.49 -8.60
C LEU A 65 1.71 -1.38 -8.67
N PHE A 66 1.14 -1.75 -7.51
CA PHE A 66 -0.08 -2.54 -7.47
C PHE A 66 -1.26 -1.80 -8.09
N SER A 67 -1.40 -0.49 -7.86
CA SER A 67 -2.46 0.34 -8.44
C SER A 67 -2.43 0.35 -9.97
N ILE A 68 -1.23 0.42 -10.56
CA ILE A 68 -1.05 0.36 -12.02
C ILE A 68 -1.46 -1.01 -12.56
N LEU A 69 -1.02 -2.09 -11.92
CA LEU A 69 -1.37 -3.45 -12.34
C LEU A 69 -2.88 -3.69 -12.22
N LEU A 70 -3.51 -3.23 -11.14
CA LEU A 70 -4.95 -3.32 -10.94
C LEU A 70 -5.71 -2.55 -12.00
N LEU A 71 -5.28 -1.32 -12.31
CA LEU A 71 -5.88 -0.49 -13.36
C LEU A 71 -5.81 -1.20 -14.72
N VAL A 72 -4.65 -1.74 -15.08
CA VAL A 72 -4.47 -2.47 -16.34
C VAL A 72 -5.38 -3.69 -16.38
N ALA A 73 -5.47 -4.47 -15.29
CA ALA A 73 -6.34 -5.65 -15.23
C ALA A 73 -7.82 -5.31 -15.39
N GLU A 74 -8.30 -4.23 -14.74
CA GLU A 74 -9.68 -3.75 -14.91
C GLU A 74 -9.95 -3.22 -16.32
N LEU A 75 -9.01 -2.48 -16.93
CA LEU A 75 -9.17 -1.97 -18.30
C LEU A 75 -9.22 -3.07 -19.35
N LEU A 76 -8.41 -4.11 -19.21
CA LEU A 76 -8.43 -5.27 -20.11
C LEU A 76 -9.72 -6.08 -19.94
N GLY A 77 -10.31 -6.10 -18.77
CA GLY A 77 -11.59 -6.76 -18.50
C GLY A 77 -11.58 -8.29 -18.68
N GLN A 78 -10.40 -8.91 -18.68
CA GLN A 78 -10.22 -10.35 -18.88
C GLN A 78 -10.19 -11.12 -17.55
N THR A 79 -9.92 -10.42 -16.45
CA THR A 79 -9.83 -10.98 -15.11
C THR A 79 -11.15 -10.83 -14.36
N SER A 80 -11.58 -11.88 -13.64
CA SER A 80 -12.84 -11.83 -12.91
C SER A 80 -12.80 -10.82 -11.76
N PHE A 81 -13.91 -10.12 -11.53
CA PHE A 81 -14.06 -9.16 -10.44
C PHE A 81 -13.76 -9.76 -9.06
N GLY A 82 -14.26 -10.98 -8.79
CA GLY A 82 -14.04 -11.67 -7.52
C GLY A 82 -12.57 -11.95 -7.23
N TYR A 83 -11.79 -12.31 -8.24
CA TYR A 83 -10.35 -12.52 -8.13
C TYR A 83 -9.63 -11.20 -7.85
N LEU A 84 -9.92 -10.13 -8.58
CA LEU A 84 -9.34 -8.82 -8.35
C LEU A 84 -9.69 -8.27 -6.96
N ALA A 85 -10.94 -8.44 -6.52
CA ALA A 85 -11.36 -8.03 -5.18
C ALA A 85 -10.58 -8.78 -4.08
N LEU A 86 -10.42 -10.10 -4.22
CA LEU A 86 -9.63 -10.92 -3.29
C LEU A 86 -8.17 -10.42 -3.21
N ILE A 87 -7.53 -10.21 -4.36
CA ILE A 87 -6.17 -9.70 -4.44
C ILE A 87 -6.05 -8.32 -3.77
N CYS A 88 -7.02 -7.42 -4.00
CA CYS A 88 -7.06 -6.11 -3.36
C CYS A 88 -7.16 -6.22 -1.84
N ILE A 89 -8.01 -7.11 -1.31
CA ILE A 89 -8.16 -7.31 0.13
C ILE A 89 -6.86 -7.83 0.75
N VAL A 90 -6.25 -8.85 0.15
CA VAL A 90 -5.01 -9.44 0.67
C VAL A 90 -3.86 -8.44 0.61
N PHE A 91 -3.71 -7.72 -0.50
CA PHE A 91 -2.69 -6.67 -0.62
C PHE A 91 -2.93 -5.53 0.38
N SER A 92 -4.17 -5.10 0.56
CA SER A 92 -4.54 -4.05 1.53
C SER A 92 -4.15 -4.44 2.95
N TYR A 93 -4.48 -5.66 3.38
CA TYR A 93 -4.02 -6.19 4.65
C TYR A 93 -2.49 -6.14 4.74
N GLY A 94 -1.79 -6.62 3.70
CA GLY A 94 -0.33 -6.64 3.65
C GLY A 94 0.29 -5.26 3.87
N ARG A 95 -0.21 -4.24 3.19
CA ARG A 95 0.33 -2.88 3.29
C ARG A 95 0.00 -2.19 4.61
N VAL A 96 -1.23 -2.36 5.09
CA VAL A 96 -1.67 -1.78 6.37
C VAL A 96 -0.93 -2.45 7.54
N ALA A 97 -0.88 -3.79 7.59
CA ALA A 97 -0.17 -4.52 8.63
C ALA A 97 1.32 -4.16 8.70
N HIS A 98 1.99 -4.08 7.55
CA HIS A 98 3.39 -3.69 7.47
C HIS A 98 3.62 -2.23 7.90
N ALA A 99 2.77 -1.30 7.48
CA ALA A 99 2.86 0.10 7.89
C ALA A 99 2.63 0.27 9.40
N ILE A 100 1.61 -0.41 9.96
CA ILE A 100 1.33 -0.41 11.39
C ILE A 100 2.52 -0.99 12.19
N CYS A 101 3.12 -2.08 11.71
CA CYS A 101 4.29 -2.69 12.35
C CYS A 101 5.43 -1.68 12.54
N PHE A 102 5.74 -0.91 11.50
CA PHE A 102 6.83 0.05 11.58
C PHE A 102 6.44 1.37 12.27
N ALA A 103 5.19 1.81 12.11
CA ALA A 103 4.74 3.09 12.66
C ALA A 103 4.46 3.05 14.16
N PHE A 104 4.04 1.89 14.71
CA PHE A 104 3.50 1.82 16.06
C PHE A 104 4.16 0.79 16.99
N TYR A 105 4.82 -0.24 16.47
CA TYR A 105 5.43 -1.29 17.27
C TYR A 105 6.95 -1.27 17.17
N ASP A 106 7.65 -1.43 18.28
CA ASP A 106 9.11 -1.52 18.26
C ASP A 106 9.59 -2.85 17.65
N TYR A 107 8.88 -3.94 17.95
CA TYR A 107 9.13 -5.25 17.38
C TYR A 107 7.84 -6.05 17.28
N ASN A 108 7.45 -6.41 16.05
CA ASN A 108 6.33 -7.33 15.81
C ASN A 108 6.61 -8.15 14.54
N PRO A 109 7.25 -9.33 14.68
CA PRO A 109 7.61 -10.17 13.56
C PRO A 109 6.40 -10.71 12.79
N PHE A 110 5.28 -10.96 13.47
CA PHE A 110 4.06 -11.45 12.84
C PHE A 110 3.51 -10.43 11.83
N LEU A 111 3.30 -9.19 12.25
CA LEU A 111 2.81 -8.13 11.36
C LEU A 111 3.80 -7.83 10.22
N ARG A 112 5.09 -7.95 10.49
CA ARG A 112 6.13 -7.73 9.48
C ARG A 112 6.11 -8.83 8.42
N ILE A 113 6.13 -10.10 8.83
CA ILE A 113 6.21 -11.24 7.92
C ILE A 113 4.90 -11.40 7.15
N SER A 114 3.75 -11.40 7.84
CA SER A 114 2.44 -11.49 7.18
C SER A 114 2.21 -10.31 6.23
N GLY A 115 2.60 -9.09 6.64
CA GLY A 115 2.53 -7.90 5.79
C GLY A 115 3.35 -8.03 4.51
N MET A 116 4.55 -8.61 4.56
CA MET A 116 5.39 -8.87 3.39
C MET A 116 4.77 -9.95 2.48
N ILE A 117 4.38 -11.08 3.04
CA ILE A 117 3.78 -12.19 2.28
C ILE A 117 2.52 -11.72 1.56
N CYS A 118 1.61 -11.06 2.30
CA CYS A 118 0.36 -10.54 1.74
C CYS A 118 0.55 -9.33 0.81
N THR A 119 1.76 -8.82 0.64
CA THR A 119 2.12 -7.86 -0.39
C THR A 119 2.65 -8.55 -1.64
N TYR A 120 3.60 -9.48 -1.48
CA TYR A 120 4.29 -10.08 -2.61
C TYR A 120 3.42 -11.09 -3.36
N LEU A 121 2.62 -11.90 -2.66
CA LEU A 121 1.72 -12.86 -3.30
C LEU A 121 0.71 -12.19 -4.24
N PRO A 122 -0.05 -11.15 -3.85
CA PRO A 122 -0.95 -10.45 -4.76
C PRO A 122 -0.24 -9.77 -5.94
N LEU A 123 0.93 -9.17 -5.71
CA LEU A 123 1.71 -8.58 -6.79
C LEU A 123 2.15 -9.62 -7.82
N ALA A 124 2.66 -10.76 -7.37
CA ALA A 124 3.03 -11.85 -8.26
C ALA A 124 1.79 -12.42 -8.99
N ALA A 125 0.70 -12.62 -8.25
CA ALA A 125 -0.53 -13.19 -8.80
C ALA A 125 -1.13 -12.33 -9.91
N ILE A 126 -1.28 -11.00 -9.69
CA ILE A 126 -1.82 -10.11 -10.72
C ILE A 126 -0.86 -9.95 -11.91
N SER A 127 0.45 -9.95 -11.67
CA SER A 127 1.45 -9.88 -12.75
C SER A 127 1.41 -11.12 -13.65
N ILE A 128 1.31 -12.30 -13.04
CA ILE A 128 1.21 -13.57 -13.78
C ILE A 128 -0.11 -13.64 -14.55
N ASP A 129 -1.23 -13.24 -13.93
CA ASP A 129 -2.53 -13.19 -14.59
C ASP A 129 -2.50 -12.31 -15.85
N LEU A 130 -1.94 -11.10 -15.74
CA LEU A 130 -1.78 -10.21 -16.88
C LEU A 130 -0.90 -10.80 -17.99
N LEU A 131 0.21 -11.46 -17.65
CA LEU A 131 1.06 -12.14 -18.64
C LEU A 131 0.33 -13.27 -19.37
N ILE A 132 -0.47 -14.06 -18.65
CA ILE A 132 -1.28 -15.14 -19.26
C ILE A 132 -2.32 -14.54 -20.20
N ASN A 133 -3.08 -13.54 -19.76
CA ASN A 133 -4.14 -12.92 -20.55
C ASN A 133 -3.60 -12.29 -21.84
N VAL A 134 -2.47 -11.58 -21.76
CA VAL A 134 -1.81 -11.02 -22.95
C VAL A 134 -1.31 -12.11 -23.88
N SER A 135 -0.72 -13.19 -23.36
CA SER A 135 -0.22 -14.30 -24.18
C SER A 135 -1.33 -15.04 -24.94
N VAL A 136 -2.50 -15.15 -24.34
CA VAL A 136 -3.69 -15.74 -24.99
C VAL A 136 -4.20 -14.83 -26.12
N SER A 137 -4.23 -13.50 -25.87
CA SER A 137 -4.68 -12.52 -26.89
C SER A 137 -3.79 -12.47 -28.12
N PHE A 138 -2.51 -12.80 -28.02
CA PHE A 138 -1.60 -12.88 -29.18
C PHE A 138 -1.79 -14.16 -30.02
N ARG A 139 -2.49 -15.17 -29.49
CA ARG A 139 -2.71 -16.45 -30.18
C ARG A 139 -4.09 -16.54 -30.85
N ALA A 140 -4.97 -15.62 -30.53
CA ALA A 140 -6.33 -15.53 -31.08
C ALA A 140 -6.41 -14.59 -32.29
#